data_92808738f2f6654770f8a93f2ecdaa0f
#
_entry.id   92808738f2f6654770f8a93f2ecdaa0f
#
_cell.length_a   1.000
_cell.length_b   1.000
_cell.length_c   1.000
_cell.angle_alpha   90.00
_cell.angle_beta   90.00
_cell.angle_gamma   90.00
#
_symmetry.space_group_name_H-M   'P 1'
#
loop_
_entity.id
_entity.type
_entity.pdbx_description
1 polymer ?
#
loop_
_entity_poly.entity_id
_entity_poly.type
_entity_poly.pdbx_seq_one_letter_code
_entity_poly.pdbx_strand_id
1 'polypeptide(L)'
;MFQEYTMSELKEVDKHICSILQDSARIQLSHIAEQVGMSIPAISEHVRKLEELGIIQGYQARLSPMSFGFDITAHVFVDIESSIYYETFIDVCKSLSEILECHAITGNASHLLKIRTKNTHSLEKLLSSLQQIPGVKRTVTNLVLSTHIESFTLPII
;
A
#
# COMPACT_ATOMS: atom_id res chain seq x y z
N MET A 1 -17.92 7.51 -4.49
CA MET A 1 -18.32 6.10 -4.70
C MET A 1 -17.55 5.63 -5.91
N PHE A 2 -16.42 4.94 -5.70
CA PHE A 2 -15.66 4.36 -6.81
C PHE A 2 -16.44 3.14 -7.30
N GLN A 3 -16.72 3.09 -8.58
CA GLN A 3 -17.34 1.93 -9.22
C GLN A 3 -16.27 0.83 -9.22
N GLU A 4 -16.48 -0.24 -8.46
CA GLU A 4 -15.57 -1.40 -8.47
C GLU A 4 -15.67 -2.07 -9.84
N TYR A 5 -14.66 -1.81 -10.70
CA TYR A 5 -14.50 -2.54 -11.94
C TYR A 5 -13.96 -3.94 -11.63
N THR A 6 -14.66 -4.96 -12.05
CA THR A 6 -14.21 -6.34 -11.91
C THR A 6 -13.23 -6.69 -13.03
N MET A 7 -12.33 -7.66 -12.79
CA MET A 7 -11.34 -8.13 -13.76
C MET A 7 -11.95 -8.58 -15.10
N SER A 8 -13.23 -9.01 -15.09
CA SER A 8 -14.00 -9.40 -16.29
C SER A 8 -14.41 -8.23 -17.18
N GLU A 9 -14.32 -6.99 -16.71
CA GLU A 9 -14.70 -5.78 -17.46
C GLU A 9 -13.52 -5.09 -18.13
N LEU A 10 -12.28 -5.43 -17.71
CA LEU A 10 -11.06 -4.93 -18.32
C LEU A 10 -10.74 -5.69 -19.60
N LYS A 11 -10.49 -4.93 -20.68
CA LYS A 11 -10.02 -5.51 -21.94
C LYS A 11 -8.61 -6.09 -21.77
N GLU A 12 -8.26 -7.08 -22.57
CA GLU A 12 -6.93 -7.70 -22.55
C GLU A 12 -5.82 -6.65 -22.78
N VAL A 13 -6.07 -5.66 -23.64
CA VAL A 13 -5.14 -4.55 -23.89
C VAL A 13 -4.90 -3.73 -22.61
N ASP A 14 -5.92 -3.47 -21.83
CA ASP A 14 -5.80 -2.71 -20.57
C ASP A 14 -5.01 -3.48 -19.52
N LYS A 15 -5.24 -4.79 -19.43
CA LYS A 15 -4.45 -5.68 -18.54
C LYS A 15 -2.98 -5.70 -18.93
N HIS A 16 -2.70 -5.77 -20.24
CA HIS A 16 -1.33 -5.79 -20.75
C HIS A 16 -0.61 -4.45 -20.47
N ILE A 17 -1.29 -3.32 -20.68
CA ILE A 17 -0.77 -1.99 -20.30
C ILE A 17 -0.48 -1.92 -18.80
N CYS A 18 -1.40 -2.37 -17.96
CA CYS A 18 -1.21 -2.40 -16.50
C CYS A 18 -0.02 -3.29 -16.10
N SER A 19 0.14 -4.46 -16.72
CA SER A 19 1.28 -5.35 -16.45
C SER A 19 2.61 -4.66 -16.75
N ILE A 20 2.73 -4.02 -17.93
CA ILE A 20 3.94 -3.28 -18.32
C ILE A 20 4.24 -2.15 -17.31
N LEU A 21 3.21 -1.39 -16.92
CA LEU A 21 3.37 -0.27 -15.98
C LEU A 21 3.71 -0.71 -14.56
N GLN A 22 3.25 -1.89 -14.11
CA GLN A 22 3.65 -2.48 -12.83
C GLN A 22 5.14 -2.80 -12.79
N ASP A 23 5.69 -3.30 -13.91
CA ASP A 23 7.10 -3.65 -14.01
C ASP A 23 7.98 -2.40 -14.15
N SER A 24 7.51 -1.39 -14.88
CA SER A 24 8.25 -0.16 -15.10
C SER A 24 7.34 1.06 -15.23
N ALA A 25 7.06 1.72 -14.10
CA ALA A 25 6.24 2.93 -14.07
C ALA A 25 6.84 4.13 -14.84
N ARG A 26 8.13 4.08 -15.24
CA ARG A 26 8.81 5.13 -16.01
C ARG A 26 9.01 4.80 -17.49
N ILE A 27 8.39 3.72 -17.96
CA ILE A 27 8.44 3.35 -19.38
C ILE A 27 7.80 4.45 -20.25
N GLN A 28 8.35 4.70 -21.43
CA GLN A 28 7.77 5.66 -22.37
C GLN A 28 6.53 5.05 -23.07
N LEU A 29 5.52 5.87 -23.31
CA LEU A 29 4.30 5.43 -24.02
C LEU A 29 4.60 4.84 -25.40
N SER A 30 5.68 5.29 -26.07
CA SER A 30 6.13 4.72 -27.33
C SER A 30 6.53 3.25 -27.23
N HIS A 31 7.19 2.86 -26.15
CA HIS A 31 7.57 1.46 -25.90
C HIS A 31 6.35 0.61 -25.56
N ILE A 32 5.38 1.16 -24.81
CA ILE A 32 4.11 0.46 -24.57
C ILE A 32 3.36 0.25 -25.88
N ALA A 33 3.31 1.30 -26.72
CA ALA A 33 2.66 1.27 -28.03
C ALA A 33 3.24 0.17 -28.93
N GLU A 34 4.57 0.05 -28.95
CA GLU A 34 5.28 -0.99 -29.71
C GLU A 34 4.94 -2.40 -29.19
N GLN A 35 4.96 -2.61 -27.87
CA GLN A 35 4.67 -3.92 -27.26
C GLN A 35 3.23 -4.36 -27.45
N VAL A 36 2.29 -3.41 -27.37
CA VAL A 36 0.85 -3.68 -27.49
C VAL A 36 0.37 -3.67 -28.95
N GLY A 37 1.17 -3.12 -29.89
CA GLY A 37 0.81 -3.01 -31.31
C GLY A 37 -0.22 -1.92 -31.59
N MET A 38 -0.19 -0.82 -30.84
CA MET A 38 -1.12 0.31 -30.97
C MET A 38 -0.39 1.63 -31.22
N SER A 39 -1.12 2.67 -31.63
CA SER A 39 -0.55 4.01 -31.73
C SER A 39 -0.33 4.66 -30.36
N ILE A 40 0.66 5.55 -30.26
CA ILE A 40 0.95 6.30 -29.01
C ILE A 40 -0.29 7.07 -28.50
N PRO A 41 -1.07 7.78 -29.34
CA PRO A 41 -2.29 8.42 -28.89
C PRO A 41 -3.33 7.45 -28.32
N ALA A 42 -3.46 6.25 -28.90
CA ALA A 42 -4.37 5.23 -28.38
C ALA A 42 -3.92 4.72 -27.01
N ILE A 43 -2.62 4.43 -26.82
CA ILE A 43 -2.07 4.05 -25.49
C ILE A 43 -2.28 5.16 -24.48
N SER A 44 -2.02 6.43 -24.84
CA SER A 44 -2.25 7.57 -23.96
C SER A 44 -3.70 7.64 -23.49
N GLU A 45 -4.66 7.40 -24.38
CA GLU A 45 -6.09 7.39 -24.03
C GLU A 45 -6.46 6.22 -23.11
N HIS A 46 -5.90 5.01 -23.35
CA HIS A 46 -6.08 3.86 -22.46
C HIS A 46 -5.55 4.14 -21.05
N VAL A 47 -4.32 4.66 -20.94
CA VAL A 47 -3.69 4.99 -19.65
C VAL A 47 -4.53 6.05 -18.91
N ARG A 48 -4.90 7.15 -19.58
CA ARG A 48 -5.76 8.19 -18.99
C ARG A 48 -7.07 7.62 -18.44
N LYS A 49 -7.72 6.75 -19.20
CA LYS A 49 -8.96 6.09 -18.78
C LYS A 49 -8.76 5.20 -17.56
N LEU A 50 -7.67 4.42 -17.51
CA LEU A 50 -7.33 3.57 -16.39
C LEU A 50 -7.05 4.38 -15.10
N GLU A 51 -6.44 5.55 -15.23
CA GLU A 51 -6.24 6.52 -14.14
C GLU A 51 -7.58 7.12 -13.67
N GLU A 52 -8.42 7.58 -14.59
CA GLU A 52 -9.74 8.15 -14.27
C GLU A 52 -10.67 7.16 -13.59
N LEU A 53 -10.59 5.89 -13.96
CA LEU A 53 -11.34 4.80 -13.34
C LEU A 53 -10.74 4.34 -11.99
N GLY A 54 -9.57 4.86 -11.59
CA GLY A 54 -8.88 4.48 -10.36
C GLY A 54 -8.27 3.08 -10.40
N ILE A 55 -8.16 2.47 -11.60
CA ILE A 55 -7.48 1.18 -11.78
C ILE A 55 -5.98 1.38 -11.60
N ILE A 56 -5.43 2.43 -12.23
CA ILE A 56 -4.09 2.94 -11.91
C ILE A 56 -4.26 3.98 -10.81
N GLN A 57 -3.82 3.66 -9.61
CA GLN A 57 -3.96 4.52 -8.42
C GLN A 57 -2.81 5.51 -8.26
N GLY A 58 -1.73 5.34 -9.02
CA GLY A 58 -0.57 6.24 -9.00
C GLY A 58 0.72 5.54 -9.42
N TYR A 59 1.78 6.32 -9.44
CA TYR A 59 3.14 5.89 -9.79
C TYR A 59 4.09 6.28 -8.67
N GLN A 60 4.80 5.31 -8.10
CA GLN A 60 5.67 5.56 -6.96
C GLN A 60 7.07 5.03 -7.20
N ALA A 61 8.08 5.79 -6.79
CA ALA A 61 9.44 5.32 -6.71
C ALA A 61 9.62 4.40 -5.48
N ARG A 62 10.15 3.21 -5.69
CA ARG A 62 10.54 2.32 -4.59
C ARG A 62 11.90 2.75 -4.06
N LEU A 63 11.95 3.17 -2.80
CA LEU A 63 13.16 3.65 -2.14
C LEU A 63 13.71 2.57 -1.19
N SER A 64 15.04 2.56 -1.00
CA SER A 64 15.68 1.74 0.03
C SER A 64 15.46 2.36 1.41
N PRO A 65 14.70 1.74 2.32
CA PRO A 65 14.47 2.32 3.65
C PRO A 65 15.76 2.53 4.43
N MET A 66 16.69 1.59 4.36
CA MET A 66 17.98 1.67 5.04
C MET A 66 18.81 2.87 4.60
N SER A 67 18.76 3.25 3.31
CA SER A 67 19.44 4.44 2.80
C SER A 67 18.93 5.74 3.43
N PHE A 68 17.76 5.73 4.02
CA PHE A 68 17.11 6.85 4.73
C PHE A 68 17.10 6.66 6.26
N GLY A 69 17.84 5.66 6.75
CA GLY A 69 17.98 5.38 8.19
C GLY A 69 16.75 4.74 8.83
N PHE A 70 15.89 4.09 8.04
CA PHE A 70 14.76 3.31 8.56
C PHE A 70 15.17 1.85 8.72
N ASP A 71 15.77 1.52 9.86
CA ASP A 71 16.38 0.21 10.10
C ASP A 71 15.40 -0.82 10.69
N ILE A 72 14.25 -0.35 11.21
CA ILE A 72 13.27 -1.21 11.86
C ILE A 72 11.98 -1.27 11.03
N THR A 73 11.59 -2.48 10.68
CA THR A 73 10.23 -2.78 10.19
C THR A 73 9.55 -3.68 11.23
N ALA A 74 8.30 -3.40 11.54
CA ALA A 74 7.52 -4.24 12.43
C ALA A 74 6.06 -4.35 11.99
N HIS A 75 5.42 -5.45 12.38
CA HIS A 75 3.98 -5.63 12.34
C HIS A 75 3.40 -5.48 13.73
N VAL A 76 2.41 -4.60 13.88
CA VAL A 76 1.75 -4.33 15.16
C VAL A 76 0.31 -4.77 15.07
N PHE A 77 -0.05 -5.76 15.84
CA PHE A 77 -1.43 -6.19 16.05
C PHE A 77 -2.03 -5.33 17.13
N VAL A 78 -3.15 -4.69 16.82
CA VAL A 78 -3.85 -3.79 17.73
C VAL A 78 -5.23 -4.37 18.07
N ASP A 79 -5.52 -4.50 19.35
CA ASP A 79 -6.82 -4.89 19.85
C ASP A 79 -7.55 -3.65 20.37
N ILE A 80 -8.70 -3.34 19.75
CA ILE A 80 -9.54 -2.20 20.09
C ILE A 80 -10.85 -2.71 20.70
N GLU A 81 -11.24 -2.15 21.85
CA GLU A 81 -12.33 -2.65 22.66
C GLU A 81 -13.72 -2.55 22.01
N SER A 82 -13.92 -1.59 21.09
CA SER A 82 -15.19 -1.38 20.43
C SER A 82 -15.02 -0.69 19.08
N SER A 83 -15.86 -1.05 18.12
CA SER A 83 -15.89 -0.43 16.78
C SER A 83 -16.17 1.09 16.81
N ILE A 84 -16.72 1.62 17.88
CA ILE A 84 -16.94 3.06 18.03
C ILE A 84 -15.63 3.87 18.01
N TYR A 85 -14.49 3.24 18.30
CA TYR A 85 -13.17 3.88 18.29
C TYR A 85 -12.40 3.70 16.96
N TYR A 86 -12.93 2.91 16.01
CA TYR A 86 -12.20 2.57 14.77
C TYR A 86 -11.87 3.80 13.93
N GLU A 87 -12.81 4.71 13.72
CA GLU A 87 -12.56 5.93 12.94
C GLU A 87 -11.46 6.79 13.57
N THR A 88 -11.56 7.04 14.87
CA THR A 88 -10.54 7.80 15.61
C THR A 88 -9.17 7.14 15.51
N PHE A 89 -9.10 5.82 15.67
CA PHE A 89 -7.87 5.06 15.53
C PHE A 89 -7.28 5.18 14.12
N ILE A 90 -8.09 4.99 13.09
CA ILE A 90 -7.68 5.07 11.68
C ILE A 90 -7.17 6.48 11.34
N ASP A 91 -7.83 7.52 11.83
CA ASP A 91 -7.42 8.90 11.55
C ASP A 91 -6.09 9.26 12.23
N VAL A 92 -5.85 8.75 13.45
CA VAL A 92 -4.52 8.86 14.08
C VAL A 92 -3.49 8.10 13.26
N CYS A 93 -3.78 6.86 12.84
CA CYS A 93 -2.85 6.08 12.01
C CYS A 93 -2.48 6.80 10.71
N LYS A 94 -3.44 7.44 10.03
CA LYS A 94 -3.19 8.24 8.81
C LYS A 94 -2.26 9.44 9.05
N SER A 95 -2.26 9.99 10.27
CA SER A 95 -1.43 11.15 10.62
C SER A 95 0.02 10.79 10.96
N LEU A 96 0.32 9.51 11.19
CA LEU A 96 1.63 9.01 11.61
C LEU A 96 2.38 8.47 10.38
N SER A 97 3.43 9.16 9.94
CA SER A 97 4.21 8.82 8.75
C SER A 97 4.96 7.49 8.84
N GLU A 98 5.20 7.00 10.06
CA GLU A 98 5.81 5.70 10.32
C GLU A 98 4.88 4.52 10.06
N ILE A 99 3.57 4.75 9.98
CA ILE A 99 2.57 3.74 9.67
C ILE A 99 2.41 3.68 8.16
N LEU A 100 2.83 2.58 7.55
CA LEU A 100 2.78 2.38 6.11
C LEU A 100 1.50 1.69 5.65
N GLU A 101 0.94 0.82 6.49
CA GLU A 101 -0.28 0.07 6.21
C GLU A 101 -1.12 -0.05 7.50
N CYS A 102 -2.43 0.02 7.34
CA CYS A 102 -3.40 -0.19 8.42
C CYS A 102 -4.57 -1.00 7.86
N HIS A 103 -4.72 -2.22 8.35
CA HIS A 103 -5.74 -3.16 7.89
C HIS A 103 -6.65 -3.56 9.04
N ALA A 104 -7.95 -3.57 8.83
CA ALA A 104 -8.87 -4.29 9.69
C ALA A 104 -8.74 -5.78 9.40
N ILE A 105 -8.59 -6.60 10.42
CA ILE A 105 -8.37 -8.04 10.29
C ILE A 105 -9.34 -8.85 11.14
N THR A 106 -9.48 -10.12 10.80
CA THR A 106 -10.16 -11.11 11.64
C THR A 106 -9.15 -11.84 12.52
N GLY A 107 -9.59 -12.41 13.65
CA GLY A 107 -8.76 -13.21 14.54
C GLY A 107 -8.55 -12.56 15.92
N ASN A 108 -7.33 -12.63 16.44
CA ASN A 108 -7.02 -12.22 17.81
C ASN A 108 -6.73 -10.71 17.98
N ALA A 109 -6.88 -9.94 16.95
CA ALA A 109 -6.75 -8.49 16.97
C ALA A 109 -7.75 -7.88 15.98
N SER A 110 -8.08 -6.61 16.17
CA SER A 110 -9.00 -5.88 15.28
C SER A 110 -8.26 -5.25 14.10
N HIS A 111 -7.01 -4.85 14.28
CA HIS A 111 -6.20 -4.19 13.26
C HIS A 111 -4.78 -4.72 13.21
N LEU A 112 -4.20 -4.66 12.01
CA LEU A 112 -2.79 -4.95 11.73
C LEU A 112 -2.16 -3.70 11.10
N LEU A 113 -1.05 -3.25 11.67
CA LEU A 113 -0.24 -2.17 11.12
C LEU A 113 1.09 -2.73 10.60
N LYS A 114 1.55 -2.20 9.47
CA LYS A 114 2.96 -2.29 9.06
C LYS A 114 3.62 -0.94 9.33
N ILE A 115 4.67 -0.96 10.11
CA ILE A 115 5.37 0.26 10.52
C ILE A 115 6.84 0.20 10.14
N ARG A 116 7.43 1.39 9.92
CA ARG A 116 8.88 1.57 9.77
C ARG A 116 9.36 2.71 10.64
N THR A 117 10.43 2.44 11.40
CA THR A 117 11.06 3.43 12.28
C THR A 117 12.57 3.39 12.14
N LYS A 118 13.24 4.49 12.59
CA LYS A 118 14.69 4.61 12.46
C LYS A 118 15.44 3.69 13.41
N ASN A 119 14.95 3.53 14.63
CA ASN A 119 15.60 2.76 15.69
C ASN A 119 14.59 2.32 16.76
N THR A 120 15.05 1.58 17.76
CA THR A 120 14.20 1.08 18.86
C THR A 120 13.56 2.20 19.69
N HIS A 121 14.25 3.34 19.85
CA HIS A 121 13.69 4.47 20.59
C HIS A 121 12.51 5.12 19.85
N SER A 122 12.62 5.30 18.54
CA SER A 122 11.47 5.79 17.74
C SER A 122 10.34 4.76 17.67
N LEU A 123 10.65 3.46 17.67
CA LEU A 123 9.65 2.40 17.79
C LEU A 123 8.90 2.50 19.12
N GLU A 124 9.62 2.61 20.24
CA GLU A 124 9.03 2.75 21.58
C GLU A 124 8.08 3.94 21.65
N LYS A 125 8.50 5.10 21.14
CA LYS A 125 7.66 6.31 21.07
C LYS A 125 6.37 6.06 20.29
N LEU A 126 6.49 5.47 19.10
CA LEU A 126 5.33 5.16 18.26
C LEU A 126 4.36 4.21 18.98
N LEU A 127 4.88 3.13 19.58
CA LEU A 127 4.05 2.17 20.33
C LEU A 127 3.35 2.83 21.53
N SER A 128 4.05 3.72 22.24
CA SER A 128 3.44 4.49 23.34
C SER A 128 2.32 5.40 22.84
N SER A 129 2.50 6.05 21.69
CA SER A 129 1.46 6.88 21.07
C SER A 129 0.24 6.04 20.66
N LEU A 130 0.45 4.87 20.07
CA LEU A 130 -0.64 3.96 19.70
C LEU A 130 -1.44 3.47 20.92
N GLN A 131 -0.76 3.16 22.03
CA GLN A 131 -1.40 2.69 23.27
C GLN A 131 -2.20 3.78 23.98
N GLN A 132 -1.95 5.05 23.70
CA GLN A 132 -2.69 6.19 24.25
C GLN A 132 -3.96 6.53 23.45
N ILE A 133 -4.17 5.93 22.27
CA ILE A 133 -5.38 6.16 21.48
C ILE A 133 -6.59 5.58 22.22
N PRO A 134 -7.68 6.35 22.35
CA PRO A 134 -8.90 5.85 23.01
C PRO A 134 -9.39 4.54 22.38
N GLY A 135 -9.72 3.57 23.23
CA GLY A 135 -10.21 2.27 22.82
C GLY A 135 -9.13 1.22 22.52
N VAL A 136 -7.86 1.60 22.43
CA VAL A 136 -6.76 0.62 22.28
C VAL A 136 -6.54 -0.10 23.59
N LYS A 137 -6.78 -1.42 23.62
CA LYS A 137 -6.62 -2.28 24.79
C LYS A 137 -5.23 -2.90 24.87
N ARG A 138 -4.72 -3.33 23.73
CA ARG A 138 -3.48 -4.08 23.66
C ARG A 138 -2.82 -3.91 22.29
N THR A 139 -1.50 -3.89 22.31
CA THR A 139 -0.67 -4.01 21.11
C THR A 139 0.28 -5.19 21.23
N VAL A 140 0.49 -5.93 20.16
CA VAL A 140 1.50 -6.98 20.05
C VAL A 140 2.38 -6.65 18.85
N THR A 141 3.67 -6.45 19.11
CA THR A 141 4.63 -6.02 18.10
C THR A 141 5.56 -7.16 17.71
N ASN A 142 5.61 -7.47 16.42
CA ASN A 142 6.51 -8.44 15.84
C ASN A 142 7.53 -7.71 14.96
N LEU A 143 8.80 -7.77 15.34
CA LEU A 143 9.90 -7.22 14.53
C LEU A 143 10.16 -8.12 13.32
N VAL A 144 10.33 -7.50 12.16
CA VAL A 144 10.78 -8.19 10.95
C VAL A 144 12.30 -8.36 11.03
N LEU A 145 12.76 -9.59 11.12
CA LEU A 145 14.20 -9.89 11.17
C LEU A 145 14.83 -9.85 9.78
N SER A 146 14.09 -10.32 8.77
CA SER A 146 14.50 -10.25 7.36
C SER A 146 13.27 -10.24 6.46
N THR A 147 13.38 -9.53 5.34
CA THR A 147 12.35 -9.50 4.29
C THR A 147 12.87 -10.30 3.10
N HIS A 148 12.22 -11.41 2.78
CA HIS A 148 12.59 -12.25 1.63
C HIS A 148 11.85 -11.84 0.36
N ILE A 149 10.60 -11.43 0.48
CA ILE A 149 9.76 -10.96 -0.64
C ILE A 149 8.95 -9.76 -0.16
N GLU A 150 9.01 -8.68 -0.91
CA GLU A 150 8.13 -7.52 -0.78
C GLU A 150 7.80 -7.02 -2.19
N SER A 151 6.59 -7.28 -2.65
CA SER A 151 6.12 -6.89 -3.99
C SER A 151 4.75 -6.24 -3.90
N PHE A 152 4.53 -5.25 -4.77
CA PHE A 152 3.22 -4.64 -4.99
C PHE A 152 2.64 -5.04 -6.35
N THR A 153 3.35 -5.88 -7.11
CA THR A 153 2.91 -6.35 -8.43
C THR A 153 1.80 -7.38 -8.28
N LEU A 154 0.66 -7.10 -8.88
CA LEU A 154 -0.49 -8.00 -8.90
C LEU A 154 -0.33 -9.04 -10.03
N PRO A 155 -0.68 -10.31 -9.81
CA PRO A 155 -0.69 -11.33 -10.85
C PRO A 155 -1.94 -11.19 -11.72
N ILE A 156 -1.92 -10.24 -12.67
CA ILE A 156 -3.08 -9.87 -13.50
C ILE A 156 -3.14 -10.58 -14.85
N ILE A 157 -2.23 -11.51 -15.12
CA ILE A 157 -2.19 -12.35 -16.33
C ILE A 157 -2.25 -13.81 -15.93
#